data_344d7d3cf7bb80d256535005ccb60c17
#
_entry.id   344d7d3cf7bb80d256535005ccb60c17
#
_cell.length_a   1.000
_cell.length_b   1.000
_cell.length_c   1.000
_cell.angle_alpha   90.00
_cell.angle_beta   90.00
_cell.angle_gamma   90.00
#
_symmetry.space_group_name_H-M   'P 1'
#
loop_
_entity.id
_entity.type
_entity.pdbx_description
1 polymer ?
#
loop_
_entity_poly.entity_id
_entity_poly.type
_entity_poly.pdbx_seq_one_letter_code
_entity_poly.pdbx_strand_id
1 'polypeptide(L)'
;MIHLVSDVNGKVRKDKRPIDVLRSAFPAGTVSGAPKISAIEILSRLEKVKRNFYAGAVGYIEADGDLDFCITIRSALKQQNKWTLQAGGGIVYAA
;
A
#
# COMPACT_ATOMS: atom_id res chain seq x y z
N MET A 1 5.70 -15.16 13.10
CA MET A 1 4.48 -14.97 12.31
C MET A 1 4.67 -15.61 10.93
N ILE A 2 3.74 -16.42 10.49
CA ILE A 2 3.82 -17.13 9.21
C ILE A 2 2.92 -16.41 8.20
N HIS A 3 3.47 -16.05 7.04
CA HIS A 3 2.72 -15.48 5.94
C HIS A 3 2.72 -16.42 4.75
N LEU A 4 1.58 -16.52 4.09
CA LEU A 4 1.47 -17.21 2.81
C LEU A 4 1.96 -16.26 1.71
N VAL A 5 2.82 -16.78 0.85
CA VAL A 5 3.36 -16.03 -0.30
C VAL A 5 2.94 -16.75 -1.57
N SER A 6 2.43 -16.00 -2.51
CA SER A 6 2.04 -16.53 -3.83
C SER A 6 2.51 -15.58 -4.91
N ASP A 7 3.00 -16.14 -6.01
CA ASP A 7 3.33 -15.39 -7.20
C ASP A 7 2.12 -15.37 -8.14
N VAL A 8 1.73 -14.18 -8.55
CA VAL A 8 0.63 -13.98 -9.49
C VAL A 8 1.20 -13.25 -10.71
N ASN A 9 1.08 -13.87 -11.87
CA ASN A 9 1.59 -13.35 -13.13
C ASN A 9 0.44 -13.06 -14.09
N GLY A 10 0.61 -12.04 -14.88
CA GLY A 10 -0.35 -11.67 -15.92
C GLY A 10 0.30 -10.81 -16.98
N LYS A 11 -0.46 -10.51 -18.03
CA LYS A 11 -0.03 -9.62 -19.10
C LYS A 11 -0.66 -8.25 -18.95
N VAL A 12 0.17 -7.21 -19.00
CA VAL A 12 -0.33 -5.83 -19.03
C VAL A 12 -0.96 -5.57 -20.40
N ARG A 13 -2.14 -4.95 -20.39
CA ARG A 13 -2.82 -4.54 -21.62
C ARG A 13 -1.98 -3.49 -22.34
N LYS A 14 -1.97 -3.56 -23.69
CA LYS A 14 -1.14 -2.68 -24.53
C LYS A 14 -1.52 -1.20 -24.42
N ASP A 15 -2.77 -0.91 -24.05
CA ASP A 15 -3.29 0.45 -23.89
C ASP A 15 -3.00 1.07 -22.51
N LYS A 16 -2.28 0.35 -21.62
CA LYS A 16 -2.02 0.80 -20.26
C LYS A 16 -0.58 1.25 -20.08
N ARG A 17 -0.43 2.36 -19.36
CA ARG A 17 0.87 2.93 -18.96
C ARG A 17 1.34 2.30 -17.65
N PRO A 18 2.64 2.43 -17.30
CA PRO A 18 3.14 1.95 -16.01
C PRO A 18 2.36 2.47 -14.81
N ILE A 19 1.98 3.74 -14.81
CA ILE A 19 1.20 4.31 -13.71
C ILE A 19 -0.20 3.69 -13.58
N ASP A 20 -0.79 3.23 -14.68
CA ASP A 20 -2.08 2.55 -14.63
C ASP A 20 -1.95 1.17 -13.97
N VAL A 21 -0.81 0.50 -14.13
CA VAL A 21 -0.50 -0.76 -13.47
C VAL A 21 -0.44 -0.57 -11.96
N LEU A 22 0.30 0.45 -11.50
CA LEU A 22 0.37 0.79 -10.08
C LEU A 22 -1.03 1.12 -9.54
N ARG A 23 -1.78 1.93 -10.26
CA ARG A 23 -3.13 2.33 -9.87
C ARG A 23 -4.09 1.14 -9.72
N SER A 24 -3.93 0.10 -10.52
CA SER A 24 -4.77 -1.10 -10.46
C SER A 24 -4.50 -1.96 -9.24
N ALA A 25 -3.27 -1.91 -8.70
CA ALA A 25 -2.84 -2.74 -7.58
C ALA A 25 -2.87 -2.01 -6.23
N PHE A 26 -3.03 -0.69 -6.25
CA PHE A 26 -2.97 0.16 -5.07
C PHE A 26 -4.34 0.81 -4.78
N PRO A 27 -4.76 1.01 -3.51
CA PRO A 27 -4.07 0.70 -2.26
C PRO A 27 -3.98 -0.79 -1.93
N ALA A 28 -2.93 -1.16 -1.17
CA ALA A 28 -2.67 -2.54 -0.83
C ALA A 28 -3.79 -3.16 0.03
N GLY A 29 -4.01 -4.45 -0.15
CA GLY A 29 -5.17 -5.17 0.35
C GLY A 29 -5.48 -4.96 1.83
N THR A 30 -4.78 -5.69 2.70
CA THR A 30 -5.10 -5.70 4.14
C THR A 30 -4.66 -4.44 4.89
N VAL A 31 -3.73 -3.66 4.34
CA VAL A 31 -3.20 -2.47 5.01
C VAL A 31 -4.26 -1.37 5.13
N SER A 32 -5.17 -1.30 4.19
CA SER A 32 -6.30 -0.36 4.23
C SER A 32 -7.65 -1.08 4.33
N GLY A 33 -7.68 -2.41 4.29
CA GLY A 33 -8.87 -3.21 4.53
C GLY A 33 -9.73 -3.47 3.30
N ALA A 34 -10.78 -4.27 3.51
CA ALA A 34 -11.75 -4.66 2.48
C ALA A 34 -13.15 -4.75 3.10
N PRO A 35 -14.21 -4.42 2.36
CA PRO A 35 -14.25 -3.82 1.01
C PRO A 35 -13.55 -2.46 0.98
N LYS A 36 -12.79 -2.20 -0.07
CA LYS A 36 -11.79 -1.12 -0.08
C LYS A 36 -12.36 0.27 0.21
N ILE A 37 -13.39 0.68 -0.48
CA ILE A 37 -13.97 2.02 -0.32
C ILE A 37 -14.53 2.21 1.08
N SER A 38 -15.35 1.27 1.55
CA SER A 38 -15.92 1.34 2.91
C SER A 38 -14.85 1.33 3.99
N ALA A 39 -13.82 0.50 3.83
CA ALA A 39 -12.72 0.43 4.78
C ALA A 39 -11.98 1.77 4.87
N ILE A 40 -11.67 2.39 3.74
CA ILE A 40 -10.98 3.69 3.70
C ILE A 40 -11.85 4.78 4.32
N GLU A 41 -13.15 4.80 4.05
CA GLU A 41 -14.08 5.74 4.66
C GLU A 41 -14.15 5.61 6.18
N ILE A 42 -14.19 4.37 6.68
CA ILE A 42 -14.19 4.10 8.11
C ILE A 42 -12.87 4.53 8.74
N LEU A 43 -11.75 4.17 8.13
CA LEU A 43 -10.43 4.55 8.61
C LEU A 43 -10.24 6.06 8.67
N SER A 44 -10.74 6.79 7.68
CA SER A 44 -10.64 8.26 7.65
C SER A 44 -11.37 8.92 8.82
N ARG A 45 -12.39 8.26 9.37
CA ARG A 45 -13.14 8.73 10.54
C ARG A 45 -12.53 8.29 11.86
N LEU A 46 -11.93 7.11 11.91
CA LEU A 46 -11.39 6.52 13.14
C LEU A 46 -9.96 6.91 13.43
N GLU A 47 -9.12 7.00 12.42
CA GLU A 47 -7.71 7.37 12.59
C GLU A 47 -7.60 8.88 12.83
N LYS A 48 -6.95 9.25 13.93
CA LYS A 48 -6.77 10.65 14.31
C LYS A 48 -5.59 11.32 13.66
N VAL A 49 -4.66 10.52 13.11
CA VAL A 49 -3.43 11.00 12.50
C VAL A 49 -3.42 10.59 11.04
N LYS A 50 -3.01 11.49 10.16
CA LYS A 50 -2.86 11.18 8.75
C LYS A 50 -1.74 10.16 8.55
N ARG A 51 -1.96 9.19 7.70
CA ARG A 51 -0.96 8.15 7.41
C ARG A 51 0.27 8.68 6.70
N ASN A 52 0.11 9.71 5.86
CA ASN A 52 1.18 10.26 5.04
C ASN A 52 1.83 9.17 4.19
N PHE A 53 3.13 8.86 4.41
CA PHE A 53 3.79 7.82 3.63
C PHE A 53 3.42 6.39 4.06
N TYR A 54 2.95 6.20 5.30
CA TYR A 54 2.59 4.88 5.81
C TYR A 54 1.47 4.25 4.97
N ALA A 55 1.65 2.99 4.63
CA ALA A 55 0.73 2.22 3.78
C ALA A 55 0.61 2.76 2.35
N GLY A 56 1.46 3.69 1.97
CA GLY A 56 1.62 4.13 0.59
C GLY A 56 2.46 3.16 -0.22
N ALA A 57 3.00 3.64 -1.30
CA ALA A 57 3.90 2.87 -2.15
C ALA A 57 5.17 3.65 -2.43
N VAL A 58 6.28 2.95 -2.49
CA VAL A 58 7.57 3.49 -2.89
C VAL A 58 8.20 2.58 -3.93
N GLY A 59 8.80 3.16 -4.93
CA GLY A 59 9.42 2.39 -5.99
C GLY A 59 9.95 3.26 -7.10
N TYR A 60 10.12 2.67 -8.26
CA TYR A 60 10.63 3.37 -9.43
C TYR A 60 9.94 2.89 -10.70
N ILE A 61 9.98 3.75 -11.71
CA ILE A 61 9.55 3.44 -13.07
C ILE A 61 10.73 3.75 -13.98
N GLU A 62 11.19 2.76 -14.73
CA GLU A 62 12.30 2.92 -15.66
C GLU A 62 11.84 3.55 -16.99
N ALA A 63 12.80 4.00 -17.78
CA ALA A 63 12.52 4.64 -19.06
C ALA A 63 11.82 3.72 -20.07
N ASP A 64 12.07 2.41 -19.97
CA ASP A 64 11.42 1.39 -20.80
C ASP A 64 10.01 1.01 -20.34
N GLY A 65 9.58 1.55 -19.22
CA GLY A 65 8.25 1.28 -18.65
C GLY A 65 8.23 0.20 -17.57
N ASP A 66 9.35 -0.45 -17.30
CA ASP A 66 9.45 -1.38 -16.19
C ASP A 66 9.28 -0.63 -14.88
N LEU A 67 8.62 -1.26 -13.91
CA LEU A 67 8.39 -0.67 -12.60
C LEU A 67 8.53 -1.72 -11.49
N ASP A 68 8.93 -1.23 -10.33
CA ASP A 68 9.00 -2.04 -9.13
C ASP A 68 8.61 -1.18 -7.94
N PHE A 69 7.57 -1.60 -7.21
CA PHE A 69 7.03 -0.87 -6.07
C PHE A 69 6.82 -1.81 -4.90
N CYS A 70 7.02 -1.27 -3.70
CA CYS A 70 6.65 -1.96 -2.47
C CYS A 70 5.74 -1.07 -1.62
N ILE A 71 5.07 -1.71 -0.66
CA ILE A 71 4.23 -1.00 0.31
C ILE A 71 5.13 -0.38 1.38
N THR A 72 4.88 0.87 1.75
CA THR A 72 5.63 1.54 2.82
C THR A 72 5.10 1.11 4.18
N ILE A 73 5.49 -0.08 4.58
CA ILE A 73 5.23 -0.67 5.90
C ILE A 73 6.54 -1.14 6.52
N ARG A 74 6.54 -1.35 7.82
CA ARG A 74 7.76 -1.77 8.57
C ARG A 74 8.92 -0.81 8.32
N SER A 75 8.60 0.47 8.22
CA SER A 75 9.54 1.51 7.81
C SER A 75 9.51 2.67 8.79
N ALA A 76 10.57 3.46 8.77
CA ALA A 76 10.68 4.68 9.57
C ALA A 76 11.00 5.85 8.64
N LEU A 77 10.38 6.98 8.89
CA LEU A 77 10.66 8.23 8.19
C LEU A 77 11.47 9.15 9.09
N LYS A 78 12.64 9.55 8.63
CA LYS A 78 13.41 10.60 9.30
C LYS A 78 13.31 11.91 8.51
N GLN A 79 12.87 12.94 9.19
CA GLN A 79 12.66 14.25 8.59
C GLN A 79 12.98 15.33 9.63
N GLN A 80 13.89 16.25 9.31
CA GLN A 80 14.27 17.36 10.22
C GLN A 80 14.64 16.86 11.63
N ASN A 81 15.49 15.83 11.71
CA ASN A 81 15.92 15.19 12.96
C ASN A 81 14.80 14.53 13.77
N LYS A 82 13.64 14.37 13.18
CA LYS A 82 12.49 13.68 13.79
C LYS A 82 12.23 12.36 13.09
N TRP A 83 12.07 11.30 13.87
CA TRP A 83 11.67 10.00 13.38
C TRP A 83 10.16 9.82 13.53
N THR A 84 9.54 9.31 12.49
CA THR A 84 8.13 8.95 12.50
C THR A 84 7.98 7.47 12.22
N LEU A 85 7.28 6.78 13.11
CA LEU A 85 6.98 5.37 13.02
C LEU A 85 5.47 5.19 13.07
N GLN A 86 4.96 4.29 12.26
CA GLN A 86 3.55 3.94 12.31
C GLN A 86 3.39 2.44 12.12
N ALA A 87 2.52 1.84 12.91
CA ALA A 87 2.20 0.43 12.87
C ALA A 87 0.71 0.23 13.09
N GLY A 88 0.19 -0.85 12.54
CA GLY A 88 -1.20 -1.21 12.72
C GLY A 88 -1.40 -2.70 12.48
N GLY A 89 -2.54 -3.20 12.89
CA GLY A 89 -2.95 -4.58 12.66
C GLY A 89 -4.39 -4.64 12.13
N GLY A 90 -4.66 -5.64 11.31
CA GLY A 90 -6.02 -5.91 10.83
C GLY A 90 -6.83 -6.63 11.90
N ILE A 91 -8.06 -6.18 12.10
CA ILE A 91 -9.01 -6.82 13.00
C ILE A 91 -10.27 -7.13 12.21
N VAL A 92 -10.74 -8.35 12.32
CA VAL A 92 -12.00 -8.79 11.71
C VAL A 92 -12.95 -9.29 12.79
N TYR A 93 -14.23 -9.32 12.49
CA TYR A 93 -15.26 -9.70 13.47
C TYR A 93 -15.01 -11.08 14.10
N ALA A 94 -14.53 -12.03 13.32
CA ALA A 94 -14.26 -13.40 13.77
C ALA A 94 -12.84 -13.63 14.33
N ALA A 95 -12.07 -12.57 14.50
CA ALA A 95 -10.69 -12.71 14.99
C ALA A 95 -10.63 -12.86 16.51
#